data_4f6597d3515ad9c8baacb945c752e53b
#
_entry.id   4f6597d3515ad9c8baacb945c752e53b
#
_cell.length_a   1.000
_cell.length_b   1.000
_cell.length_c   1.000
_cell.angle_alpha   90.00
_cell.angle_beta   90.00
_cell.angle_gamma   90.00
#
_symmetry.space_group_name_H-M   'P 1'
#
loop_
_entity.id
_entity.type
_entity.pdbx_description
1 polymer ?
#
loop_
_entity_poly.entity_id
_entity_poly.type
_entity_poly.pdbx_seq_one_letter_code
_entity_poly.pdbx_strand_id
1 'polypeptide(L)'
;MAIQWIGTEEKQGTNGQWLVGSAGFGYGDDDDQTVLEDMQGNYRSIYIRRPYEVPADVPEGAEITLAMRYDDGFVIYLDGKEVLRQGVVGAGVAIKSVKSHEADVWEYFKLGPVIAGHKGVVAIEGHNEKLNSSDFTLRPRLDWRANGKLTPLVKEGAKWSYFAGGDPGSNWTKGTEVTKEDVAAPRYQLAYRPEAGGTWGRPTVRARPLGPSDHDVFGVDLRGLIPGTRYEFKIARRGAVIGTWFFETAPENFQEGMTFVTGGDMFHNRELLDAMNTRAGREDPLFALLGGDLAYANGSKGGRWLEWVDSWNKCAVAPDGRLIPMIVVIGNHEVKGTSFKPTDAPGQDQAPFFYSLFKGQAAGGQVALDFGNYLSVIGLDSGHTANIKAQTQWLSDQLTTRARVPRQFVCYHRPAWGSGVKEDAIDIRREWSPLFEKHKVDAVFENDHHVYKRTHPIRGGERDDKDGVLYLGDGAWGVKIREVPKDWKSRSYLVEARSVNHLIKVTMTGSGFAYEAMTAAGEVFDGTKRPRRR
;
A
#
# COMPACT_ATOMS: atom_id res chain seq x y z
N MET A 1 -13.55 0.25 -9.32
CA MET A 1 -12.96 1.13 -8.28
C MET A 1 -12.12 0.30 -7.33
N ALA A 2 -10.99 0.79 -6.87
CA ALA A 2 -10.17 0.12 -5.86
C ALA A 2 -10.21 0.93 -4.56
N ILE A 3 -10.44 0.25 -3.43
CA ILE A 3 -10.26 0.81 -2.09
C ILE A 3 -8.98 0.18 -1.53
N GLN A 4 -8.10 1.02 -1.02
CA GLN A 4 -6.83 0.58 -0.43
C GLN A 4 -6.61 1.30 0.90
N TRP A 5 -5.98 0.62 1.85
CA TRP A 5 -5.57 1.20 3.12
C TRP A 5 -4.25 0.59 3.55
N ILE A 6 -3.51 1.35 4.33
CA ILE A 6 -2.29 0.87 4.96
C ILE A 6 -2.66 0.34 6.34
N GLY A 7 -2.24 -0.85 6.65
CA GLY A 7 -2.32 -1.42 7.98
C GLY A 7 -0.93 -1.76 8.45
N THR A 8 -0.65 -1.45 9.69
CA THR A 8 0.46 -2.08 10.37
C THR A 8 0.09 -3.53 10.61
N GLU A 9 0.97 -4.43 10.29
CA GLU A 9 1.06 -5.58 11.14
C GLU A 9 1.47 -5.05 12.51
N GLU A 10 0.53 -4.82 13.41
CA GLU A 10 0.89 -4.87 14.81
C GLU A 10 1.36 -6.29 15.05
N LYS A 11 2.65 -6.44 15.04
CA LYS A 11 3.39 -7.59 15.48
C LYS A 11 3.34 -7.59 17.01
N GLN A 12 2.14 -7.63 17.55
CA GLN A 12 1.90 -7.83 18.97
C GLN A 12 1.46 -9.27 19.08
N GLY A 13 2.27 -10.16 19.56
CA GLY A 13 1.95 -11.55 19.89
C GLY A 13 0.61 -12.05 19.34
N THR A 14 0.12 -13.14 19.72
CA THR A 14 -1.17 -13.60 19.18
C THR A 14 -2.37 -12.85 19.77
N ASN A 15 -2.15 -11.83 20.62
CA ASN A 15 -3.21 -11.05 21.30
C ASN A 15 -4.30 -11.94 21.93
N GLY A 16 -3.88 -13.02 22.58
CA GLY A 16 -4.80 -13.96 23.20
C GLY A 16 -5.51 -14.94 22.24
N GLN A 17 -5.02 -15.06 21.00
CA GLN A 17 -5.57 -15.99 20.01
C GLN A 17 -4.52 -16.99 19.55
N TRP A 18 -4.97 -18.20 19.20
CA TRP A 18 -4.14 -19.19 18.54
C TRP A 18 -4.03 -18.90 17.04
N LEU A 19 -2.83 -18.82 16.51
CA LEU A 19 -2.53 -18.65 15.10
C LEU A 19 -1.88 -19.92 14.53
N VAL A 20 -1.67 -19.95 13.22
CA VAL A 20 -0.96 -21.05 12.54
C VAL A 20 0.30 -20.50 11.87
N GLY A 21 1.45 -21.10 12.19
CA GLY A 21 2.74 -20.77 11.61
C GLY A 21 3.55 -22.03 11.29
N SER A 22 4.57 -21.89 10.47
CA SER A 22 5.56 -22.94 10.20
C SER A 22 6.65 -22.91 11.27
N ALA A 23 7.07 -24.07 11.79
CA ALA A 23 8.26 -24.14 12.65
C ALA A 23 9.54 -23.89 11.80
N GLY A 24 10.61 -23.11 12.22
CA GLY A 24 10.90 -22.45 13.47
C GLY A 24 10.19 -21.10 13.69
N PHE A 25 10.04 -20.88 14.92
CA PHE A 25 9.47 -19.65 15.48
C PHE A 25 10.57 -18.89 16.18
N GLY A 26 10.76 -17.61 15.86
CA GLY A 26 11.79 -16.82 16.52
C GLY A 26 12.02 -15.45 15.89
N TYR A 27 13.15 -14.85 16.24
CA TYR A 27 13.63 -13.56 15.69
C TYR A 27 15.14 -13.42 15.94
N GLY A 28 15.82 -12.62 15.13
CA GLY A 28 17.17 -12.11 15.37
C GLY A 28 18.29 -12.69 14.52
N ASP A 29 18.11 -13.88 13.93
CA ASP A 29 19.15 -14.66 13.22
C ASP A 29 18.79 -15.10 11.79
N ASP A 30 17.69 -14.58 11.23
CA ASP A 30 17.22 -14.76 9.85
C ASP A 30 16.97 -16.23 9.41
N ASP A 31 16.89 -17.20 10.35
CA ASP A 31 16.68 -18.62 10.04
C ASP A 31 15.26 -19.14 10.37
N ASP A 32 14.40 -18.30 10.93
CA ASP A 32 13.04 -18.62 11.33
C ASP A 32 12.02 -18.51 10.20
N GLN A 33 11.09 -19.47 10.12
CA GLN A 33 10.00 -19.45 9.13
C GLN A 33 8.77 -18.67 9.61
N THR A 34 8.57 -18.59 10.92
CA THR A 34 7.56 -17.74 11.56
C THR A 34 8.27 -16.73 12.44
N VAL A 35 8.52 -15.55 11.90
CA VAL A 35 9.26 -14.50 12.58
C VAL A 35 8.37 -13.81 13.62
N LEU A 36 8.85 -13.73 14.87
CA LEU A 36 8.20 -13.12 16.02
C LEU A 36 8.82 -11.73 16.30
N GLU A 37 8.81 -10.86 15.31
CA GLU A 37 9.49 -9.56 15.35
C GLU A 37 9.04 -8.62 16.49
N ASP A 38 7.87 -8.91 17.08
CA ASP A 38 7.34 -8.19 18.23
C ASP A 38 7.70 -8.82 19.58
N MET A 39 8.46 -9.92 19.60
CA MET A 39 8.80 -10.61 20.85
C MET A 39 9.78 -9.79 21.69
N GLN A 40 10.81 -9.22 21.08
CA GLN A 40 11.81 -8.44 21.78
C GLN A 40 11.19 -7.23 22.52
N GLY A 41 11.40 -7.17 23.81
CA GLY A 41 10.87 -6.09 24.66
C GLY A 41 9.41 -6.22 25.08
N ASN A 42 8.64 -7.19 24.54
CA ASN A 42 7.21 -7.30 24.80
C ASN A 42 6.80 -8.56 25.56
N TYR A 43 7.31 -9.72 25.16
CA TYR A 43 7.01 -10.99 25.84
C TYR A 43 8.20 -11.95 25.72
N ARG A 44 8.24 -12.99 26.59
CA ARG A 44 9.32 -13.97 26.62
C ARG A 44 8.91 -15.37 26.26
N SER A 45 7.62 -15.61 25.99
CA SER A 45 7.07 -16.95 25.90
C SER A 45 6.23 -17.14 24.65
N ILE A 46 6.41 -18.29 24.01
CA ILE A 46 5.56 -18.80 22.94
C ILE A 46 5.07 -20.19 23.29
N TYR A 47 3.86 -20.51 22.90
CA TYR A 47 3.24 -21.81 23.08
C TYR A 47 2.86 -22.34 21.71
N ILE A 48 3.30 -23.57 21.39
CA ILE A 48 2.97 -24.21 20.11
C ILE A 48 2.37 -25.58 20.36
N ARG A 49 1.42 -26.00 19.50
CA ARG A 49 0.83 -27.33 19.58
C ARG A 49 0.47 -27.88 18.21
N ARG A 50 0.49 -29.23 18.11
CA ARG A 50 0.15 -29.94 16.89
C ARG A 50 -0.33 -31.35 17.17
N PRO A 51 -1.36 -31.87 16.48
CA PRO A 51 -1.67 -33.31 16.49
C PRO A 51 -0.56 -34.08 15.76
N TYR A 52 -0.29 -35.28 16.24
CA TYR A 52 0.58 -36.25 15.58
C TYR A 52 -0.06 -37.66 15.58
N GLU A 53 0.34 -38.49 14.64
CA GLU A 53 -0.13 -39.87 14.53
C GLU A 53 1.06 -40.81 14.37
N VAL A 54 1.07 -41.85 15.19
CA VAL A 54 2.06 -42.93 15.15
C VAL A 54 1.56 -44.02 14.21
N PRO A 55 2.36 -44.47 13.22
CA PRO A 55 1.98 -45.60 12.38
C PRO A 55 1.67 -46.86 13.18
N ALA A 56 0.75 -47.68 12.67
CA ALA A 56 0.37 -48.95 13.37
C ALA A 56 1.45 -50.02 13.28
N ASP A 57 2.38 -49.91 12.33
CA ASP A 57 3.45 -50.85 12.03
C ASP A 57 4.82 -50.46 12.63
N VAL A 58 4.83 -49.59 13.64
CA VAL A 58 6.07 -49.20 14.31
C VAL A 58 6.67 -50.40 15.06
N PRO A 59 8.00 -50.64 14.93
CA PRO A 59 8.66 -51.74 15.61
C PRO A 59 8.54 -51.67 17.14
N GLU A 60 8.45 -52.85 17.78
CA GLU A 60 8.47 -52.94 19.23
C GLU A 60 9.78 -52.34 19.81
N GLY A 61 9.67 -51.62 20.92
CA GLY A 61 10.79 -50.94 21.55
C GLY A 61 11.19 -49.63 20.92
N ALA A 62 10.40 -49.10 19.94
CA ALA A 62 10.61 -47.77 19.40
C ALA A 62 10.35 -46.67 20.46
N GLU A 63 11.11 -45.58 20.39
CA GLU A 63 11.02 -44.43 21.30
C GLU A 63 10.64 -43.15 20.56
N ILE A 64 9.78 -42.33 21.14
CA ILE A 64 9.53 -40.96 20.67
C ILE A 64 10.77 -40.13 20.97
N THR A 65 11.26 -39.41 19.97
CA THR A 65 12.44 -38.57 20.06
C THR A 65 12.07 -37.16 19.58
N LEU A 66 12.34 -36.15 20.41
CA LEU A 66 12.31 -34.75 19.98
C LEU A 66 13.68 -34.38 19.40
N ALA A 67 13.72 -33.83 18.21
CA ALA A 67 14.85 -33.08 17.72
C ALA A 67 14.50 -31.61 17.84
N MET A 68 15.36 -30.78 18.46
CA MET A 68 15.11 -29.39 18.76
C MET A 68 16.36 -28.55 18.49
N ARG A 69 16.17 -27.39 17.84
CA ARG A 69 17.04 -26.22 17.98
C ARG A 69 16.25 -25.18 18.78
N TYR A 70 16.83 -24.65 19.82
CA TYR A 70 16.14 -23.79 20.76
C TYR A 70 17.08 -22.78 21.43
N ASP A 71 16.52 -21.63 21.73
CA ASP A 71 17.09 -20.52 22.47
C ASP A 71 15.96 -19.94 23.33
N ASP A 72 16.02 -19.86 24.65
CA ASP A 72 16.97 -20.35 25.64
C ASP A 72 16.50 -21.64 26.32
N GLY A 73 15.18 -21.75 26.52
CA GLY A 73 14.60 -22.89 27.22
C GLY A 73 13.22 -23.31 26.72
N PHE A 74 12.85 -24.58 26.99
CA PHE A 74 11.53 -25.08 26.62
C PHE A 74 10.98 -26.13 27.55
N VAL A 75 9.66 -26.36 27.50
CA VAL A 75 8.97 -27.48 28.12
C VAL A 75 8.10 -28.17 27.08
N ILE A 76 8.13 -29.50 27.01
CA ILE A 76 7.32 -30.28 26.07
C ILE A 76 6.32 -31.17 26.80
N TYR A 77 5.13 -31.24 26.21
CA TYR A 77 3.99 -32.04 26.67
C TYR A 77 3.56 -33.00 25.55
N LEU A 78 3.28 -34.25 25.93
CA LEU A 78 2.56 -35.21 25.10
C LEU A 78 1.21 -35.48 25.75
N ASP A 79 0.14 -35.28 25.02
CA ASP A 79 -1.25 -35.46 25.46
C ASP A 79 -1.58 -34.73 26.78
N GLY A 80 -1.01 -33.55 26.94
CA GLY A 80 -1.21 -32.70 28.12
C GLY A 80 -0.36 -33.06 29.33
N LYS A 81 0.51 -34.08 29.23
CA LYS A 81 1.45 -34.47 30.28
C LYS A 81 2.85 -33.95 29.95
N GLU A 82 3.48 -33.21 30.87
CA GLU A 82 4.88 -32.82 30.73
C GLU A 82 5.78 -34.06 30.68
N VAL A 83 6.63 -34.12 29.64
CA VAL A 83 7.54 -35.27 29.42
C VAL A 83 9.00 -34.86 29.45
N LEU A 84 9.32 -33.59 29.21
CA LEU A 84 10.68 -33.08 29.28
C LEU A 84 10.68 -31.56 29.51
N ARG A 85 11.73 -31.09 30.17
CA ARG A 85 12.00 -29.66 30.43
C ARG A 85 13.49 -29.39 30.29
N GLN A 86 13.82 -28.31 29.59
CA GLN A 86 15.19 -27.84 29.40
C GLN A 86 15.32 -26.37 29.75
N GLY A 87 16.26 -26.01 30.61
CA GLY A 87 16.61 -24.65 30.95
C GLY A 87 15.55 -23.85 31.73
N VAL A 88 14.35 -24.36 31.97
CA VAL A 88 13.20 -23.62 32.51
C VAL A 88 12.86 -24.03 33.93
N VAL A 89 12.66 -23.03 34.83
CA VAL A 89 12.10 -23.22 36.17
C VAL A 89 10.76 -22.50 36.27
N GLY A 90 9.71 -23.23 36.65
CA GLY A 90 8.32 -22.75 36.56
C GLY A 90 7.64 -23.28 35.30
N ALA A 91 6.44 -22.83 34.99
CA ALA A 91 5.70 -23.22 33.78
C ALA A 91 4.74 -22.12 33.36
N GLY A 92 4.44 -22.03 32.05
CA GLY A 92 3.50 -21.06 31.50
C GLY A 92 3.84 -19.64 31.89
N VAL A 93 2.85 -18.87 32.34
CA VAL A 93 3.04 -17.48 32.79
C VAL A 93 3.76 -17.36 34.16
N ALA A 94 3.90 -18.46 34.89
CA ALA A 94 4.55 -18.50 36.22
C ALA A 94 6.04 -18.89 36.16
N ILE A 95 6.72 -18.60 35.06
CA ILE A 95 8.16 -18.85 34.93
C ILE A 95 8.94 -18.02 35.93
N LYS A 96 9.83 -18.71 36.65
CA LYS A 96 10.73 -18.10 37.65
C LYS A 96 12.09 -17.73 37.06
N SER A 97 12.66 -18.62 36.24
CA SER A 97 13.94 -18.39 35.57
C SER A 97 14.08 -19.26 34.31
N VAL A 98 14.85 -18.80 33.38
CA VAL A 98 15.29 -19.54 32.19
C VAL A 98 16.82 -19.45 32.15
N LYS A 99 17.48 -20.56 31.81
CA LYS A 99 18.94 -20.60 31.65
C LYS A 99 19.27 -20.32 30.18
N SER A 100 20.23 -19.43 29.95
CA SER A 100 20.71 -19.11 28.61
C SER A 100 21.21 -20.37 27.86
N HIS A 101 20.83 -20.48 26.61
CA HIS A 101 21.22 -21.54 25.70
C HIS A 101 21.15 -20.99 24.25
N GLU A 102 22.10 -21.41 23.41
CA GLU A 102 22.17 -20.98 21.99
C GLU A 102 21.69 -22.08 21.05
N ALA A 103 20.96 -21.71 20.00
CA ALA A 103 20.35 -22.63 19.04
C ALA A 103 21.31 -23.15 17.95
N ASP A 104 22.59 -23.37 18.25
CA ASP A 104 23.64 -23.68 17.26
C ASP A 104 23.46 -25.00 16.54
N VAL A 105 22.99 -26.03 17.25
CA VAL A 105 22.93 -27.43 16.75
C VAL A 105 21.60 -28.10 17.07
N TRP A 106 21.29 -29.15 16.32
CA TRP A 106 20.17 -30.02 16.65
C TRP A 106 20.50 -30.89 17.87
N GLU A 107 19.71 -30.78 18.92
CA GLU A 107 19.73 -31.64 20.08
C GLU A 107 18.62 -32.70 20.02
N TYR A 108 18.86 -33.87 20.58
CA TYR A 108 17.95 -35.02 20.51
C TYR A 108 17.59 -35.52 21.90
N PHE A 109 16.30 -35.52 22.20
CA PHE A 109 15.76 -35.88 23.52
C PHE A 109 14.81 -37.06 23.40
N LYS A 110 15.02 -38.08 24.24
CA LYS A 110 14.09 -39.21 24.38
C LYS A 110 12.89 -38.78 25.22
N LEU A 111 11.68 -38.97 24.70
CA LEU A 111 10.46 -38.58 25.38
C LEU A 111 9.68 -39.75 25.98
N GLY A 112 9.96 -40.96 25.56
CA GLY A 112 9.33 -42.18 26.06
C GLY A 112 9.02 -43.21 24.97
N PRO A 113 8.38 -44.34 25.34
CA PRO A 113 8.04 -45.39 24.39
C PRO A 113 6.97 -44.94 23.39
N VAL A 114 7.06 -45.49 22.18
CA VAL A 114 6.03 -45.31 21.14
C VAL A 114 4.88 -46.28 21.39
N ILE A 115 3.64 -45.79 21.23
CA ILE A 115 2.44 -46.62 21.20
C ILE A 115 1.96 -46.67 19.74
N ALA A 116 2.02 -47.84 19.11
CA ALA A 116 1.60 -48.02 17.71
C ALA A 116 0.14 -47.64 17.49
N GLY A 117 -0.14 -46.90 16.41
CA GLY A 117 -1.48 -46.40 16.08
C GLY A 117 -1.99 -45.27 16.97
N HIS A 118 -1.17 -44.75 17.90
CA HIS A 118 -1.56 -43.67 18.79
C HIS A 118 -1.76 -42.36 18.02
N LYS A 119 -2.84 -41.64 18.35
CA LYS A 119 -3.12 -40.27 17.88
C LYS A 119 -3.10 -39.34 19.08
N GLY A 120 -2.16 -38.43 19.11
CA GLY A 120 -1.95 -37.54 20.24
C GLY A 120 -1.69 -36.10 19.85
N VAL A 121 -1.43 -35.27 20.85
CA VAL A 121 -1.03 -33.90 20.72
C VAL A 121 0.35 -33.67 21.31
N VAL A 122 1.26 -33.13 20.54
CA VAL A 122 2.51 -32.57 21.04
C VAL A 122 2.31 -31.06 21.25
N ALA A 123 2.68 -30.59 22.44
CA ALA A 123 2.65 -29.17 22.78
C ALA A 123 3.99 -28.76 23.39
N ILE A 124 4.47 -27.55 23.05
CA ILE A 124 5.76 -27.04 23.50
C ILE A 124 5.58 -25.59 23.93
N GLU A 125 6.09 -25.23 25.10
CA GLU A 125 6.32 -23.85 25.47
C GLU A 125 7.81 -23.53 25.32
N GLY A 126 8.13 -22.45 24.58
CA GLY A 126 9.48 -21.91 24.43
C GLY A 126 9.61 -20.59 25.18
N HIS A 127 10.78 -20.36 25.77
CA HIS A 127 11.01 -19.24 26.66
C HIS A 127 12.38 -18.63 26.47
N ASN A 128 12.41 -17.31 26.30
CA ASN A 128 13.60 -16.51 26.28
C ASN A 128 14.06 -16.19 27.72
N GLU A 129 15.38 -16.12 27.98
CA GLU A 129 15.94 -15.75 29.30
C GLU A 129 15.50 -14.36 29.73
N LYS A 130 15.56 -13.39 28.82
CA LYS A 130 15.27 -11.96 29.06
C LYS A 130 14.27 -11.41 28.08
N LEU A 131 13.53 -10.39 28.53
CA LEU A 131 12.56 -9.68 27.69
C LEU A 131 13.19 -8.97 26.50
N ASN A 132 14.44 -8.55 26.63
CA ASN A 132 15.21 -7.80 25.63
C ASN A 132 16.40 -8.62 25.07
N SER A 133 16.31 -9.95 25.03
CA SER A 133 17.30 -10.77 24.35
C SER A 133 17.45 -10.35 22.89
N SER A 134 18.63 -10.58 22.29
CA SER A 134 18.91 -10.24 20.89
C SER A 134 18.15 -11.09 19.91
N ASP A 135 17.83 -12.33 20.30
CA ASP A 135 17.29 -13.38 19.48
C ASP A 135 16.43 -14.38 20.27
N PHE A 136 15.77 -15.26 19.56
CA PHE A 136 15.02 -16.41 20.07
C PHE A 136 14.77 -17.38 18.95
N THR A 137 14.96 -18.68 19.19
CA THR A 137 14.64 -19.75 18.24
C THR A 137 13.91 -20.91 18.91
N LEU A 138 12.83 -21.39 18.28
CA LEU A 138 12.11 -22.61 18.65
C LEU A 138 11.79 -23.43 17.41
N ARG A 139 12.60 -24.44 17.12
CA ARG A 139 12.53 -25.24 15.88
C ARG A 139 12.42 -26.73 16.17
N PRO A 140 11.19 -27.24 16.40
CA PRO A 140 10.95 -28.66 16.76
C PRO A 140 10.78 -29.56 15.55
N ARG A 141 11.20 -30.83 15.72
CA ARG A 141 10.85 -31.98 14.91
C ARG A 141 10.57 -33.17 15.83
N LEU A 142 9.48 -33.88 15.62
CA LEU A 142 9.14 -35.08 16.39
C LEU A 142 9.36 -36.29 15.51
N ASP A 143 10.17 -37.25 16.03
CA ASP A 143 10.49 -38.48 15.35
C ASP A 143 10.11 -39.68 16.24
N TRP A 144 10.00 -40.87 15.67
CA TRP A 144 10.23 -42.09 16.40
C TRP A 144 11.57 -42.70 16.00
N ARG A 145 12.21 -43.40 16.95
CA ARG A 145 13.53 -44.01 16.78
C ARG A 145 13.47 -45.50 17.02
N ALA A 146 13.91 -46.32 16.06
CA ALA A 146 14.13 -47.74 16.21
C ALA A 146 15.38 -48.16 15.42
N ASN A 147 16.13 -49.12 15.92
CA ASN A 147 17.34 -49.68 15.27
C ASN A 147 18.33 -48.57 14.81
N GLY A 148 18.48 -47.51 15.61
CA GLY A 148 19.37 -46.39 15.30
C GLY A 148 18.85 -45.39 14.25
N LYS A 149 17.70 -45.64 13.61
CA LYS A 149 17.10 -44.80 12.58
C LYS A 149 16.00 -43.90 13.18
N LEU A 150 15.99 -42.63 12.79
CA LEU A 150 14.92 -41.68 13.08
C LEU A 150 13.93 -41.61 11.90
N THR A 151 12.64 -41.65 12.20
CA THR A 151 11.56 -41.50 11.21
C THR A 151 10.59 -40.41 11.68
N PRO A 152 10.34 -39.36 10.86
CA PRO A 152 9.52 -38.24 11.29
C PRO A 152 8.05 -38.59 11.52
N LEU A 153 7.51 -38.18 12.68
CA LEU A 153 6.08 -38.05 12.99
C LEU A 153 5.63 -36.62 12.64
N VAL A 154 6.43 -35.62 13.01
CA VAL A 154 6.24 -34.24 12.65
C VAL A 154 7.52 -33.74 12.01
N LYS A 155 7.46 -33.40 10.73
CA LYS A 155 8.63 -32.94 9.94
C LYS A 155 9.06 -31.54 10.36
N GLU A 156 10.33 -31.24 10.14
CA GLU A 156 10.84 -29.87 10.19
C GLU A 156 10.02 -28.94 9.27
N GLY A 157 9.80 -27.69 9.69
CA GLY A 157 8.99 -26.71 8.95
C GLY A 157 7.49 -27.02 8.88
N ALA A 158 7.03 -28.04 9.60
CA ALA A 158 5.59 -28.34 9.65
C ALA A 158 4.81 -27.19 10.28
N LYS A 159 3.54 -27.05 9.91
CA LYS A 159 2.64 -26.05 10.50
C LYS A 159 2.20 -26.45 11.90
N TRP A 160 2.22 -25.49 12.81
CA TRP A 160 1.78 -25.61 14.19
C TRP A 160 0.74 -24.54 14.51
N SER A 161 -0.19 -24.82 15.41
CA SER A 161 -0.88 -23.75 16.11
C SER A 161 0.08 -23.11 17.10
N TYR A 162 0.14 -21.78 17.14
CA TYR A 162 0.97 -21.06 18.10
C TYR A 162 0.23 -19.92 18.78
N PHE A 163 0.66 -19.63 20.02
CA PHE A 163 0.17 -18.54 20.86
C PHE A 163 1.39 -17.85 21.45
N ALA A 164 1.56 -16.55 21.20
CA ALA A 164 2.71 -15.78 21.62
C ALA A 164 2.34 -14.73 22.66
N GLY A 165 3.08 -14.69 23.76
CA GLY A 165 2.81 -13.82 24.90
C GLY A 165 1.51 -14.19 25.65
N GLY A 166 1.35 -13.73 26.88
CA GLY A 166 0.15 -13.96 27.68
C GLY A 166 -0.08 -15.39 28.16
N ASP A 167 -1.32 -15.69 28.57
CA ASP A 167 -1.74 -17.00 29.09
C ASP A 167 -2.52 -17.77 28.01
N PRO A 168 -2.02 -18.93 27.53
CA PRO A 168 -2.70 -19.75 26.51
C PRO A 168 -3.94 -20.51 27.04
N GLY A 169 -4.25 -20.38 28.36
CA GLY A 169 -5.35 -21.07 29.05
C GLY A 169 -5.00 -22.48 29.53
N SER A 170 -5.77 -23.00 30.48
CA SER A 170 -5.45 -24.23 31.22
C SER A 170 -5.44 -25.53 30.40
N ASN A 171 -6.08 -25.57 29.25
CA ASN A 171 -6.23 -26.76 28.40
C ASN A 171 -5.41 -26.71 27.11
N TRP A 172 -4.49 -25.75 26.96
CA TRP A 172 -3.76 -25.52 25.72
C TRP A 172 -2.93 -26.76 25.26
N THR A 173 -2.47 -27.57 26.19
CA THR A 173 -1.67 -28.76 25.89
C THR A 173 -2.47 -29.98 25.38
N LYS A 174 -3.82 -29.89 25.38
CA LYS A 174 -4.72 -31.01 25.01
C LYS A 174 -5.58 -30.73 23.78
N GLY A 175 -5.54 -29.53 23.23
CA GLY A 175 -6.36 -29.14 22.08
C GLY A 175 -6.00 -29.95 20.83
N THR A 176 -6.97 -30.72 20.30
CA THR A 176 -6.76 -31.69 19.21
C THR A 176 -6.90 -31.10 17.82
N GLU A 177 -7.46 -29.93 17.66
CA GLU A 177 -7.71 -29.34 16.33
C GLU A 177 -7.23 -27.89 16.25
N VAL A 178 -6.50 -27.60 15.16
CA VAL A 178 -6.62 -26.32 14.49
C VAL A 178 -8.01 -26.35 13.90
N THR A 179 -9.01 -25.86 14.62
CA THR A 179 -10.37 -25.75 14.08
C THR A 179 -10.33 -24.74 12.92
N LYS A 180 -11.31 -24.82 12.01
CA LYS A 180 -11.49 -23.75 10.99
C LYS A 180 -11.64 -22.35 11.62
N GLU A 181 -11.89 -22.28 12.91
CA GLU A 181 -11.96 -21.06 13.74
C GLU A 181 -10.56 -20.60 14.18
N ASP A 182 -9.57 -21.50 14.29
CA ASP A 182 -8.15 -21.18 14.52
C ASP A 182 -7.41 -20.75 13.22
N VAL A 183 -7.99 -20.98 12.04
CA VAL A 183 -7.60 -20.30 10.81
C VAL A 183 -8.15 -18.89 10.94
N ALA A 184 -7.30 -17.99 11.40
CA ALA A 184 -7.63 -16.60 11.67
C ALA A 184 -8.64 -16.05 10.66
N ALA A 185 -9.76 -15.56 11.15
CA ALA A 185 -10.65 -14.72 10.36
C ALA A 185 -9.77 -13.72 9.61
N PRO A 186 -9.98 -13.50 8.29
CA PRO A 186 -9.09 -12.65 7.52
C PRO A 186 -8.87 -11.36 8.28
N ARG A 187 -7.61 -11.02 8.56
CA ARG A 187 -7.17 -9.96 9.48
C ARG A 187 -7.92 -8.67 9.25
N TYR A 188 -8.14 -8.35 7.97
CA TYR A 188 -9.00 -7.26 7.54
C TYR A 188 -10.13 -7.77 6.66
N GLN A 189 -11.31 -7.23 6.89
CA GLN A 189 -12.50 -7.45 6.10
C GLN A 189 -13.04 -6.10 5.66
N LEU A 190 -13.55 -6.03 4.44
CA LEU A 190 -14.28 -4.89 3.95
C LEU A 190 -15.71 -5.33 3.62
N ALA A 191 -16.69 -4.55 4.04
CA ALA A 191 -18.06 -4.68 3.61
C ALA A 191 -18.52 -3.35 3.00
N TYR A 192 -19.30 -3.40 1.92
CA TYR A 192 -19.81 -2.20 1.25
C TYR A 192 -21.25 -2.43 0.76
N ARG A 193 -21.99 -1.34 0.59
CA ARG A 193 -23.33 -1.32 -0.02
C ARG A 193 -23.69 0.09 -0.49
N PRO A 194 -24.71 0.28 -1.34
CA PRO A 194 -25.32 1.59 -1.54
C PRO A 194 -25.78 2.19 -0.20
N GLU A 195 -25.54 3.48 0.03
CA GLU A 195 -25.97 4.16 1.28
C GLU A 195 -27.47 4.08 1.48
N ALA A 196 -28.23 4.15 0.40
CA ALA A 196 -29.70 3.99 0.42
C ALA A 196 -30.19 2.64 0.95
N GLY A 197 -29.28 1.70 1.20
CA GLY A 197 -29.57 0.36 1.74
C GLY A 197 -29.26 -0.77 0.76
N GLY A 198 -29.53 -2.00 1.17
CA GLY A 198 -29.26 -3.20 0.39
C GLY A 198 -28.33 -4.19 1.09
N THR A 199 -28.03 -5.28 0.40
CA THR A 199 -27.17 -6.35 0.93
C THR A 199 -25.71 -5.91 0.94
N TRP A 200 -25.00 -6.22 2.03
CA TRP A 200 -23.57 -5.99 2.16
C TRP A 200 -22.77 -6.91 1.23
N GLY A 201 -22.07 -6.33 0.28
CA GLY A 201 -21.03 -7.00 -0.48
C GLY A 201 -19.76 -7.17 0.38
N ARG A 202 -19.10 -8.34 0.27
CA ARG A 202 -17.88 -8.68 1.02
C ARG A 202 -16.81 -9.17 0.05
N PRO A 203 -16.06 -8.27 -0.60
CA PRO A 203 -15.01 -8.64 -1.53
C PRO A 203 -13.81 -9.25 -0.79
N THR A 204 -13.04 -10.06 -1.49
CA THR A 204 -11.77 -10.59 -0.96
C THR A 204 -10.75 -9.47 -0.79
N VAL A 205 -10.30 -9.27 0.45
CA VAL A 205 -9.18 -8.38 0.77
C VAL A 205 -7.87 -9.07 0.38
N ARG A 206 -7.00 -8.34 -0.30
CA ARG A 206 -5.65 -8.79 -0.66
C ARG A 206 -4.64 -7.91 0.03
N ALA A 207 -3.64 -8.53 0.66
CA ALA A 207 -2.50 -7.85 1.25
C ALA A 207 -1.28 -7.91 0.33
N ARG A 208 -0.43 -6.90 0.40
CA ARG A 208 0.90 -6.87 -0.21
C ARG A 208 1.81 -5.95 0.59
N PRO A 209 3.12 -6.20 0.64
CA PRO A 209 4.06 -5.32 1.34
C PRO A 209 3.99 -3.87 0.85
N LEU A 210 4.07 -2.93 1.77
CA LEU A 210 4.25 -1.51 1.46
C LEU A 210 5.74 -1.21 1.24
N GLY A 211 6.24 -1.49 0.04
CA GLY A 211 7.66 -1.31 -0.26
C GLY A 211 8.56 -2.00 0.78
N PRO A 212 9.74 -1.47 1.06
CA PRO A 212 10.64 -1.97 2.09
C PRO A 212 10.26 -1.39 3.48
N SER A 213 9.07 -1.70 3.98
CA SER A 213 8.60 -1.30 5.30
C SER A 213 7.94 -2.47 6.03
N ASP A 214 7.67 -2.30 7.31
CA ASP A 214 6.95 -3.24 8.17
C ASP A 214 5.41 -3.17 8.01
N HIS A 215 4.93 -2.40 7.04
CA HIS A 215 3.51 -2.20 6.77
C HIS A 215 3.06 -2.97 5.54
N ASP A 216 1.78 -3.34 5.52
CA ASP A 216 1.10 -3.88 4.36
C ASP A 216 0.09 -2.90 3.77
N VAL A 217 -0.08 -2.97 2.46
CA VAL A 217 -1.22 -2.37 1.76
C VAL A 217 -2.29 -3.43 1.59
N PHE A 218 -3.43 -3.20 2.21
CA PHE A 218 -4.63 -4.00 2.01
C PHE A 218 -5.49 -3.36 0.93
N GLY A 219 -6.08 -4.16 0.07
CA GLY A 219 -6.88 -3.63 -1.01
C GLY A 219 -7.97 -4.56 -1.50
N VAL A 220 -9.00 -3.97 -2.07
CA VAL A 220 -10.12 -4.63 -2.74
C VAL A 220 -10.42 -3.97 -4.07
N ASP A 221 -10.84 -4.76 -5.05
CA ASP A 221 -11.39 -4.27 -6.30
C ASP A 221 -12.92 -4.40 -6.27
N LEU A 222 -13.61 -3.27 -6.32
CA LEU A 222 -15.07 -3.23 -6.40
C LEU A 222 -15.49 -3.21 -7.87
N ARG A 223 -16.36 -4.15 -8.24
CA ARG A 223 -16.89 -4.29 -9.61
C ARG A 223 -18.41 -4.30 -9.59
N GLY A 224 -19.03 -3.95 -10.72
CA GLY A 224 -20.49 -3.94 -10.85
C GLY A 224 -21.17 -2.89 -9.99
N LEU A 225 -20.46 -1.80 -9.65
CA LEU A 225 -21.04 -0.67 -8.94
C LEU A 225 -22.02 0.07 -9.85
N ILE A 226 -23.10 0.56 -9.26
CA ILE A 226 -24.10 1.38 -9.94
C ILE A 226 -23.52 2.77 -10.17
N PRO A 227 -23.52 3.32 -11.38
CA PRO A 227 -23.07 4.69 -11.64
C PRO A 227 -23.86 5.74 -10.86
N GLY A 228 -23.23 6.88 -10.53
CA GLY A 228 -23.85 8.00 -9.84
C GLY A 228 -24.45 7.62 -8.48
N THR A 229 -23.83 6.68 -7.79
CA THR A 229 -24.37 6.12 -6.55
C THR A 229 -23.37 6.29 -5.41
N ARG A 230 -23.87 6.78 -4.29
CA ARG A 230 -23.14 6.88 -3.03
C ARG A 230 -23.14 5.54 -2.31
N TYR A 231 -21.97 5.12 -1.87
CA TYR A 231 -21.74 3.87 -1.15
C TYR A 231 -21.16 4.13 0.23
N GLU A 232 -21.62 3.37 1.22
CA GLU A 232 -20.91 3.21 2.48
C GLU A 232 -20.03 1.95 2.44
N PHE A 233 -18.86 2.02 3.08
CA PHE A 233 -18.05 0.85 3.33
C PHE A 233 -17.47 0.85 4.74
N LYS A 234 -17.30 -0.34 5.28
CA LYS A 234 -16.76 -0.58 6.62
C LYS A 234 -15.52 -1.45 6.50
N ILE A 235 -14.48 -1.08 7.23
CA ILE A 235 -13.33 -1.94 7.42
C ILE A 235 -13.40 -2.51 8.83
N ALA A 236 -13.28 -3.82 8.94
CA ALA A 236 -13.16 -4.52 10.21
C ALA A 236 -11.78 -5.15 10.31
N ARG A 237 -11.19 -5.07 11.49
CA ARG A 237 -9.95 -5.75 11.88
C ARG A 237 -10.29 -6.81 12.90
N ARG A 238 -10.00 -8.09 12.60
CA ARG A 238 -10.33 -9.23 13.49
C ARG A 238 -11.79 -9.21 13.97
N GLY A 239 -12.72 -8.89 13.07
CA GLY A 239 -14.16 -8.82 13.37
C GLY A 239 -14.65 -7.50 13.97
N ALA A 240 -13.78 -6.67 14.55
CA ALA A 240 -14.15 -5.36 15.07
C ALA A 240 -14.15 -4.29 13.97
N VAL A 241 -15.22 -3.53 13.80
CA VAL A 241 -15.28 -2.42 12.85
C VAL A 241 -14.37 -1.30 13.34
N ILE A 242 -13.36 -0.93 12.55
CA ILE A 242 -12.40 0.14 12.83
C ILE A 242 -12.79 1.48 12.20
N GLY A 243 -13.71 1.48 11.25
CA GLY A 243 -14.22 2.71 10.64
C GLY A 243 -15.29 2.44 9.59
N THR A 244 -16.02 3.52 9.28
CA THR A 244 -17.02 3.58 8.20
C THR A 244 -16.75 4.83 7.38
N TRP A 245 -16.74 4.68 6.07
CA TRP A 245 -16.46 5.76 5.12
C TRP A 245 -17.43 5.69 3.95
N PHE A 246 -17.44 6.75 3.15
CA PHE A 246 -18.30 6.90 1.99
C PHE A 246 -17.50 7.23 0.75
N PHE A 247 -17.96 6.78 -0.39
CA PHE A 247 -17.50 7.20 -1.71
C PHE A 247 -18.69 7.29 -2.67
N GLU A 248 -18.51 7.98 -3.78
CA GLU A 248 -19.49 8.05 -4.84
C GLU A 248 -18.89 7.60 -6.16
N THR A 249 -19.65 6.85 -6.94
CA THR A 249 -19.25 6.45 -8.30
C THR A 249 -19.56 7.57 -9.27
N ALA A 250 -18.71 7.73 -10.28
CA ALA A 250 -18.98 8.67 -11.37
C ALA A 250 -20.34 8.34 -12.03
N PRO A 251 -21.13 9.34 -12.43
CA PRO A 251 -22.38 9.11 -13.15
C PRO A 251 -22.12 8.46 -14.52
N GLU A 252 -23.11 7.73 -15.03
CA GLU A 252 -23.02 7.05 -16.32
C GLU A 252 -22.85 8.03 -17.48
N ASN A 253 -23.55 9.16 -17.38
CA ASN A 253 -23.53 10.21 -18.39
C ASN A 253 -23.00 11.52 -17.82
N PHE A 254 -22.46 12.36 -18.71
CA PHE A 254 -22.01 13.70 -18.36
C PHE A 254 -23.13 14.52 -17.69
N GLN A 255 -22.76 15.22 -16.62
CA GLN A 255 -23.61 16.19 -15.94
C GLN A 255 -22.95 17.55 -15.97
N GLU A 256 -23.74 18.60 -16.22
CA GLU A 256 -23.28 20.00 -16.26
C GLU A 256 -22.72 20.42 -14.90
N GLY A 257 -21.55 21.05 -14.91
CA GLY A 257 -20.92 21.51 -13.68
C GLY A 257 -20.06 20.48 -12.94
N MET A 258 -19.86 19.27 -13.48
CA MET A 258 -18.93 18.29 -12.89
C MET A 258 -17.54 18.88 -12.76
N THR A 259 -16.89 18.62 -11.62
CA THR A 259 -15.57 19.16 -11.31
C THR A 259 -14.56 18.07 -10.99
N PHE A 260 -13.29 18.36 -11.21
CA PHE A 260 -12.16 17.69 -10.57
C PHE A 260 -11.12 18.73 -10.14
N VAL A 261 -10.24 18.34 -9.23
CA VAL A 261 -9.10 19.15 -8.81
C VAL A 261 -7.79 18.51 -9.22
N THR A 262 -6.76 19.32 -9.45
CA THR A 262 -5.45 18.82 -9.84
C THR A 262 -4.32 19.67 -9.25
N GLY A 263 -3.16 19.07 -9.09
CA GLY A 263 -1.91 19.64 -8.63
C GLY A 263 -0.94 18.54 -8.23
N GLY A 264 0.27 18.89 -7.88
CA GLY A 264 1.33 17.97 -7.42
C GLY A 264 2.30 18.69 -6.51
N ASP A 265 3.43 18.03 -6.17
CA ASP A 265 4.41 18.58 -5.22
C ASP A 265 3.75 18.86 -3.87
N MET A 266 3.41 17.77 -3.13
CA MET A 266 2.36 17.89 -2.12
C MET A 266 2.88 18.04 -0.69
N PHE A 267 4.05 17.50 -0.32
CA PHE A 267 4.35 17.31 1.10
C PHE A 267 5.76 17.75 1.52
N HIS A 268 5.93 19.04 1.89
CA HIS A 268 7.09 19.47 2.69
C HIS A 268 6.77 19.54 4.18
N ASN A 269 5.60 20.06 4.58
CA ASN A 269 5.15 20.00 5.97
C ASN A 269 3.66 19.63 6.06
N ARG A 270 3.24 19.13 7.21
CA ARG A 270 1.91 18.60 7.44
C ARG A 270 0.82 19.66 7.40
N GLU A 271 1.08 20.84 7.91
CA GLU A 271 0.10 21.93 7.98
C GLU A 271 -0.33 22.40 6.59
N LEU A 272 0.64 22.63 5.69
CA LEU A 272 0.36 22.99 4.30
C LEU A 272 -0.39 21.89 3.56
N LEU A 273 0.02 20.63 3.76
CA LEU A 273 -0.64 19.47 3.15
C LEU A 273 -2.09 19.37 3.60
N ASP A 274 -2.35 19.47 4.91
CA ASP A 274 -3.69 19.37 5.48
C ASP A 274 -4.59 20.52 5.00
N ALA A 275 -4.06 21.74 4.92
CA ALA A 275 -4.80 22.91 4.44
C ALA A 275 -5.22 22.76 2.97
N MET A 276 -4.31 22.31 2.11
CA MET A 276 -4.61 22.11 0.69
C MET A 276 -5.51 20.91 0.44
N ASN A 277 -5.31 19.79 1.18
CA ASN A 277 -6.20 18.63 1.11
C ASN A 277 -7.63 19.00 1.56
N THR A 278 -7.75 19.83 2.61
CA THR A 278 -9.04 20.36 3.05
C THR A 278 -9.68 21.23 1.97
N ARG A 279 -8.90 22.07 1.28
CA ARG A 279 -9.41 22.87 0.15
C ARG A 279 -9.91 21.96 -0.97
N ALA A 280 -9.13 20.95 -1.34
CA ALA A 280 -9.52 19.99 -2.37
C ALA A 280 -10.86 19.30 -2.05
N GLY A 281 -11.05 18.85 -0.80
CA GLY A 281 -12.32 18.27 -0.36
C GLY A 281 -13.50 19.24 -0.47
N ARG A 282 -13.32 20.49 -0.06
CA ARG A 282 -14.36 21.55 -0.10
C ARG A 282 -14.82 21.90 -1.51
N GLU A 283 -13.99 21.67 -2.53
CA GLU A 283 -14.37 21.90 -3.92
C GLU A 283 -15.32 20.82 -4.48
N ASP A 284 -15.63 19.81 -3.68
CA ASP A 284 -16.56 18.72 -4.00
C ASP A 284 -16.29 18.05 -5.35
N PRO A 285 -15.04 17.62 -5.61
CA PRO A 285 -14.68 17.10 -6.91
C PRO A 285 -15.10 15.64 -7.09
N LEU A 286 -15.30 15.24 -8.34
CA LEU A 286 -15.48 13.83 -8.72
C LEU A 286 -14.25 12.98 -8.37
N PHE A 287 -13.06 13.55 -8.56
CA PHE A 287 -11.76 12.99 -8.21
C PHE A 287 -10.68 14.07 -8.10
N ALA A 288 -9.53 13.71 -7.54
CA ALA A 288 -8.32 14.52 -7.61
C ALA A 288 -7.31 13.86 -8.57
N LEU A 289 -6.72 14.66 -9.47
CA LEU A 289 -5.66 14.25 -10.39
C LEU A 289 -4.33 14.78 -9.85
N LEU A 290 -3.52 13.89 -9.26
CA LEU A 290 -2.33 14.26 -8.50
C LEU A 290 -1.06 14.04 -9.31
N GLY A 291 -0.32 15.11 -9.51
CA GLY A 291 0.75 15.26 -10.49
C GLY A 291 2.14 14.79 -10.06
N GLY A 292 2.27 13.89 -9.08
CA GLY A 292 3.55 13.37 -8.61
C GLY A 292 4.16 14.17 -7.45
N ASP A 293 5.27 13.69 -6.93
CA ASP A 293 5.93 14.20 -5.72
C ASP A 293 4.95 14.29 -4.55
N LEU A 294 4.29 13.14 -4.28
CA LEU A 294 3.17 13.06 -3.35
C LEU A 294 3.66 13.13 -1.89
N ALA A 295 4.45 12.14 -1.48
CA ALA A 295 4.89 11.99 -0.09
C ALA A 295 6.31 12.49 0.19
N TYR A 296 7.11 12.82 -0.83
CA TYR A 296 8.53 13.16 -0.69
C TYR A 296 9.33 12.11 0.08
N ALA A 297 8.99 10.84 -0.14
CA ALA A 297 9.60 9.70 0.53
C ALA A 297 10.96 9.28 -0.05
N ASN A 298 11.34 9.83 -1.22
CA ASN A 298 12.61 9.57 -1.91
C ASN A 298 12.90 8.07 -2.10
N GLY A 299 11.83 7.29 -2.33
CA GLY A 299 11.88 5.84 -2.52
C GLY A 299 12.32 5.03 -1.30
N SER A 300 12.56 5.65 -0.13
CA SER A 300 13.13 5.01 1.06
C SER A 300 12.43 5.34 2.39
N LYS A 301 11.71 6.45 2.49
CA LYS A 301 11.13 6.94 3.77
C LYS A 301 9.66 6.55 3.88
N GLY A 302 9.37 5.31 4.25
CA GLY A 302 8.00 4.77 4.37
C GLY A 302 7.08 5.58 5.26
N GLY A 303 7.56 6.10 6.40
CA GLY A 303 6.77 6.92 7.33
C GLY A 303 6.11 8.15 6.70
N ARG A 304 6.74 8.76 5.68
CA ARG A 304 6.14 9.89 4.97
C ARG A 304 4.89 9.50 4.18
N TRP A 305 4.84 8.29 3.67
CA TRP A 305 3.64 7.78 3.01
C TRP A 305 2.48 7.58 4.00
N LEU A 306 2.78 7.15 5.23
CA LEU A 306 1.76 7.02 6.29
C LEU A 306 1.16 8.39 6.62
N GLU A 307 1.99 9.41 6.80
CA GLU A 307 1.57 10.78 7.07
C GLU A 307 0.76 11.36 5.90
N TRP A 308 1.18 11.11 4.66
CA TRP A 308 0.49 11.60 3.46
C TRP A 308 -0.90 10.96 3.30
N VAL A 309 -1.01 9.64 3.47
CA VAL A 309 -2.30 8.92 3.41
C VAL A 309 -3.21 9.35 4.56
N ASP A 310 -2.67 9.53 5.77
CA ASP A 310 -3.43 10.00 6.92
C ASP A 310 -4.02 11.41 6.68
N SER A 311 -3.20 12.33 6.14
CA SER A 311 -3.67 13.67 5.75
C SER A 311 -4.79 13.59 4.71
N TRP A 312 -4.61 12.78 3.65
CA TRP A 312 -5.62 12.65 2.61
C TRP A 312 -6.96 12.15 3.18
N ASN A 313 -6.91 11.08 3.95
CA ASN A 313 -8.11 10.45 4.53
C ASN A 313 -8.86 11.36 5.52
N LYS A 314 -8.14 12.25 6.21
CA LYS A 314 -8.74 13.17 7.19
C LYS A 314 -9.21 14.48 6.59
N CYS A 315 -8.50 14.99 5.60
CA CYS A 315 -8.67 16.34 5.09
C CYS A 315 -9.31 16.42 3.71
N ALA A 316 -9.00 15.48 2.79
CA ALA A 316 -9.59 15.45 1.45
C ALA A 316 -10.97 14.78 1.47
N VAL A 317 -11.89 15.39 2.21
CA VAL A 317 -13.25 14.90 2.42
C VAL A 317 -14.24 15.94 1.90
N ALA A 318 -15.17 15.49 1.08
CA ALA A 318 -16.23 16.36 0.53
C ALA A 318 -17.18 16.85 1.64
N PRO A 319 -17.94 17.94 1.40
CA PRO A 319 -18.87 18.47 2.39
C PRO A 319 -19.93 17.48 2.89
N ASP A 320 -20.25 16.49 2.08
CA ASP A 320 -21.17 15.37 2.43
C ASP A 320 -20.50 14.22 3.17
N GLY A 321 -19.19 14.30 3.45
CA GLY A 321 -18.42 13.28 4.19
C GLY A 321 -17.85 12.15 3.33
N ARG A 322 -17.98 12.16 2.01
CA ARG A 322 -17.36 11.16 1.14
C ARG A 322 -15.86 11.43 0.95
N LEU A 323 -15.09 10.37 0.85
CA LEU A 323 -13.68 10.43 0.46
C LEU A 323 -13.54 10.81 -1.01
N ILE A 324 -12.55 11.65 -1.31
CA ILE A 324 -12.24 12.04 -2.70
C ILE A 324 -11.34 10.97 -3.33
N PRO A 325 -11.78 10.29 -4.41
CA PRO A 325 -10.93 9.37 -5.15
C PRO A 325 -9.74 10.11 -5.80
N MET A 326 -8.61 9.41 -5.92
CA MET A 326 -7.42 9.97 -6.55
C MET A 326 -6.99 9.19 -7.79
N ILE A 327 -6.49 9.92 -8.78
CA ILE A 327 -5.72 9.42 -9.92
C ILE A 327 -4.33 10.03 -9.75
N VAL A 328 -3.30 9.21 -9.73
CA VAL A 328 -1.94 9.67 -9.42
C VAL A 328 -0.99 9.42 -10.59
N VAL A 329 -0.01 10.29 -10.75
CA VAL A 329 1.17 10.05 -11.58
C VAL A 329 2.42 10.08 -10.70
N ILE A 330 3.53 9.53 -11.21
CA ILE A 330 4.78 9.46 -10.49
C ILE A 330 5.61 10.72 -10.69
N GLY A 331 6.28 11.21 -9.62
CA GLY A 331 7.29 12.26 -9.65
C GLY A 331 8.67 11.73 -9.27
N ASN A 332 9.67 12.60 -9.22
CA ASN A 332 11.03 12.19 -8.88
C ASN A 332 11.21 11.85 -7.39
N HIS A 333 10.42 12.42 -6.49
CA HIS A 333 10.46 12.09 -5.05
C HIS A 333 9.76 10.78 -4.68
N GLU A 334 9.15 10.08 -5.62
CA GLU A 334 8.72 8.69 -5.48
C GLU A 334 9.89 7.72 -5.69
N VAL A 335 10.96 8.14 -6.39
CA VAL A 335 12.10 7.30 -6.80
C VAL A 335 13.24 7.36 -5.77
N LYS A 336 13.93 6.24 -5.58
CA LYS A 336 15.14 6.16 -4.74
C LYS A 336 16.18 7.18 -5.18
N GLY A 337 16.63 8.01 -4.24
CA GLY A 337 17.64 9.05 -4.52
C GLY A 337 17.17 10.20 -5.42
N THR A 338 15.91 10.25 -5.80
CA THR A 338 15.26 11.32 -6.60
C THR A 338 15.80 11.51 -8.03
N SER A 339 16.66 10.63 -8.52
CA SER A 339 17.34 10.83 -9.81
C SER A 339 17.65 9.53 -10.55
N PHE A 340 16.73 8.60 -10.61
CA PHE A 340 16.88 7.43 -11.46
C PHE A 340 16.77 7.85 -12.93
N LYS A 341 17.63 7.29 -13.79
CA LYS A 341 17.57 7.48 -15.24
C LYS A 341 17.16 6.16 -15.88
N PRO A 342 15.89 6.02 -16.28
CA PRO A 342 15.41 4.78 -16.86
C PRO A 342 16.06 4.52 -18.21
N THR A 343 16.32 3.24 -18.47
CA THR A 343 16.70 2.70 -19.78
C THR A 343 15.44 2.24 -20.53
N ASP A 344 15.56 1.30 -21.47
CA ASP A 344 14.41 0.75 -22.20
C ASP A 344 13.49 -0.10 -21.31
N ALA A 345 13.99 -0.65 -20.20
CA ALA A 345 13.18 -1.38 -19.21
C ALA A 345 12.69 -0.45 -18.09
N PRO A 346 11.41 -0.52 -17.70
CA PRO A 346 10.90 0.22 -16.56
C PRO A 346 11.55 -0.18 -15.24
N GLY A 347 11.93 0.81 -14.43
CA GLY A 347 12.56 0.63 -13.13
C GLY A 347 11.57 0.68 -11.96
N GLN A 348 10.54 -0.19 -11.94
CA GLN A 348 9.54 -0.20 -10.88
C GLN A 348 10.11 -0.38 -9.47
N ASP A 349 11.17 -1.15 -9.35
CA ASP A 349 11.92 -1.39 -8.10
C ASP A 349 12.55 -0.10 -7.54
N GLN A 350 12.70 0.93 -8.38
CA GLN A 350 13.20 2.25 -7.96
C GLN A 350 12.13 3.08 -7.24
N ALA A 351 10.84 2.74 -7.39
CA ALA A 351 9.73 3.42 -6.72
C ALA A 351 8.84 2.43 -5.94
N PRO A 352 9.40 1.67 -4.96
CA PRO A 352 8.74 0.51 -4.37
C PRO A 352 7.46 0.87 -3.60
N PHE A 353 7.41 2.02 -2.94
CA PHE A 353 6.23 2.50 -2.23
C PHE A 353 5.11 2.90 -3.19
N PHE A 354 5.43 3.64 -4.26
CA PHE A 354 4.47 4.08 -5.25
C PHE A 354 3.72 2.89 -5.90
N TYR A 355 4.46 1.91 -6.41
CA TYR A 355 3.87 0.74 -7.07
C TYR A 355 3.18 -0.23 -6.10
N SER A 356 3.55 -0.21 -4.81
CA SER A 356 2.83 -0.98 -3.81
C SER A 356 1.52 -0.30 -3.37
N LEU A 357 1.46 1.03 -3.33
CA LEU A 357 0.26 1.79 -2.97
C LEU A 357 -0.74 1.87 -4.12
N PHE A 358 -0.29 2.24 -5.32
CA PHE A 358 -1.19 2.59 -6.42
C PHE A 358 -1.35 1.44 -7.40
N LYS A 359 -2.26 0.52 -7.07
CA LYS A 359 -2.64 -0.58 -7.95
C LYS A 359 -3.32 -0.04 -9.21
N GLY A 360 -2.97 -0.62 -10.36
CA GLY A 360 -3.54 -0.23 -11.67
C GLY A 360 -2.62 0.63 -12.52
N GLN A 361 -1.50 1.08 -11.96
CA GLN A 361 -0.42 1.66 -12.75
C GLN A 361 0.26 0.56 -13.59
N ALA A 362 0.49 0.84 -14.87
CA ALA A 362 1.31 -0.03 -15.71
C ALA A 362 2.76 -0.06 -15.23
N ALA A 363 3.55 -1.01 -15.73
CA ALA A 363 4.96 -1.16 -15.36
C ALA A 363 5.80 0.11 -15.54
N GLY A 364 5.42 0.99 -16.46
CA GLY A 364 6.07 2.30 -16.68
C GLY A 364 5.38 3.49 -16.01
N GLY A 365 4.53 3.27 -15.00
CA GLY A 365 3.82 4.36 -14.31
C GLY A 365 2.66 4.99 -15.08
N GLN A 366 2.27 4.38 -16.21
CA GLN A 366 1.20 4.89 -17.07
C GLN A 366 -0.18 4.45 -16.57
N VAL A 367 -1.17 5.32 -16.76
CA VAL A 367 -2.57 5.00 -16.48
C VAL A 367 -3.48 5.70 -17.49
N ALA A 368 -4.55 5.02 -17.93
CA ALA A 368 -5.62 5.62 -18.72
C ALA A 368 -6.96 5.18 -18.13
N LEU A 369 -7.78 6.14 -17.77
CA LEU A 369 -9.07 5.93 -17.13
C LEU A 369 -10.16 6.67 -17.90
N ASP A 370 -11.31 5.99 -18.05
CA ASP A 370 -12.48 6.52 -18.72
C ASP A 370 -13.66 6.63 -17.72
N PHE A 371 -14.39 7.72 -17.81
CA PHE A 371 -15.62 7.97 -17.07
C PHE A 371 -16.76 7.98 -18.08
N GLY A 372 -17.53 6.89 -18.10
CA GLY A 372 -18.52 6.68 -19.14
C GLY A 372 -17.90 6.84 -20.54
N ASN A 373 -18.62 7.54 -21.42
CA ASN A 373 -18.14 7.92 -22.75
C ASN A 373 -17.80 9.42 -22.85
N TYR A 374 -17.71 10.14 -21.72
CA TYR A 374 -17.68 11.61 -21.71
C TYR A 374 -16.35 12.22 -21.24
N LEU A 375 -15.49 11.47 -20.55
CA LEU A 375 -14.23 11.98 -20.02
C LEU A 375 -13.17 10.88 -20.03
N SER A 376 -11.97 11.20 -20.47
CA SER A 376 -10.76 10.35 -20.31
C SER A 376 -9.64 11.14 -19.65
N VAL A 377 -8.92 10.48 -18.76
CA VAL A 377 -7.72 10.98 -18.09
C VAL A 377 -6.57 10.03 -18.35
N ILE A 378 -5.45 10.56 -18.82
CA ILE A 378 -4.21 9.81 -19.09
C ILE A 378 -3.11 10.35 -18.19
N GLY A 379 -2.51 9.48 -17.38
CA GLY A 379 -1.31 9.76 -16.59
C GLY A 379 -0.08 9.11 -17.23
N LEU A 380 1.05 9.83 -17.21
CA LEU A 380 2.32 9.39 -17.80
C LEU A 380 3.46 9.54 -16.79
N ASP A 381 4.46 8.68 -16.93
CA ASP A 381 5.73 8.84 -16.22
C ASP A 381 6.66 9.75 -17.04
N SER A 382 6.95 10.92 -16.53
CA SER A 382 7.80 11.92 -17.19
C SER A 382 9.32 11.61 -17.09
N GLY A 383 9.70 10.33 -17.14
CA GLY A 383 11.09 9.88 -17.19
C GLY A 383 11.65 9.54 -15.81
N HIS A 384 10.83 9.10 -14.86
CA HIS A 384 11.25 8.74 -13.50
C HIS A 384 11.55 7.25 -13.34
N THR A 385 10.69 6.37 -13.87
CA THR A 385 10.90 4.92 -13.89
C THR A 385 10.82 4.32 -15.30
N ALA A 386 10.26 5.06 -16.26
CA ALA A 386 10.13 4.64 -17.65
C ALA A 386 10.65 5.73 -18.60
N ASN A 387 11.35 5.34 -19.66
CA ASN A 387 11.85 6.25 -20.68
C ASN A 387 10.67 6.94 -21.41
N ILE A 388 10.79 8.24 -21.68
CA ILE A 388 9.78 9.04 -22.39
C ILE A 388 9.40 8.41 -23.72
N LYS A 389 10.41 8.11 -24.56
CA LYS A 389 10.21 7.53 -25.90
C LYS A 389 9.53 6.16 -25.86
N ALA A 390 9.82 5.33 -24.84
CA ALA A 390 9.22 4.02 -24.70
C ALA A 390 7.70 4.07 -24.46
N GLN A 391 7.18 5.19 -23.94
CA GLN A 391 5.76 5.40 -23.68
C GLN A 391 5.00 5.99 -24.89
N THR A 392 5.71 6.50 -25.91
CA THR A 392 5.10 7.26 -27.02
C THR A 392 4.09 6.43 -27.83
N GLN A 393 4.40 5.15 -28.11
CA GLN A 393 3.47 4.28 -28.83
C GLN A 393 2.22 3.98 -28.00
N TRP A 394 2.40 3.61 -26.73
CA TRP A 394 1.27 3.38 -25.82
C TRP A 394 0.37 4.63 -25.72
N LEU A 395 0.94 5.82 -25.57
CA LEU A 395 0.21 7.09 -25.54
C LEU A 395 -0.59 7.30 -26.82
N SER A 396 0.03 7.09 -27.99
CA SER A 396 -0.62 7.21 -29.29
C SER A 396 -1.83 6.26 -29.41
N ASP A 397 -1.69 5.02 -28.95
CA ASP A 397 -2.75 4.02 -28.96
C ASP A 397 -3.90 4.40 -28.01
N GLN A 398 -3.58 4.89 -26.80
CA GLN A 398 -4.59 5.36 -25.83
C GLN A 398 -5.39 6.54 -26.39
N LEU A 399 -4.71 7.53 -26.96
CA LEU A 399 -5.37 8.70 -27.55
C LEU A 399 -6.21 8.34 -28.78
N THR A 400 -5.73 7.40 -29.61
CA THR A 400 -6.45 6.90 -30.78
C THR A 400 -7.73 6.14 -30.39
N THR A 401 -7.63 5.25 -29.42
CA THR A 401 -8.77 4.48 -28.90
C THR A 401 -9.86 5.41 -28.34
N ARG A 402 -9.45 6.52 -27.75
CA ARG A 402 -10.33 7.54 -27.12
C ARG A 402 -10.68 8.71 -28.02
N ALA A 403 -10.42 8.61 -29.33
CA ALA A 403 -10.63 9.72 -30.26
C ALA A 403 -12.07 10.28 -30.27
N ARG A 404 -13.07 9.49 -29.84
CA ARG A 404 -14.48 9.91 -29.75
C ARG A 404 -14.89 10.43 -28.36
N VAL A 405 -14.03 10.32 -27.35
CA VAL A 405 -14.32 10.84 -26.01
C VAL A 405 -14.23 12.37 -26.05
N PRO A 406 -15.29 13.08 -25.67
CA PRO A 406 -15.37 14.53 -25.92
C PRO A 406 -14.51 15.39 -24.98
N ARG A 407 -13.97 14.82 -23.90
CA ARG A 407 -13.13 15.54 -22.93
C ARG A 407 -11.92 14.68 -22.61
N GLN A 408 -10.72 15.18 -22.87
CA GLN A 408 -9.49 14.44 -22.65
C GLN A 408 -8.45 15.29 -21.94
N PHE A 409 -7.93 14.81 -20.82
CA PHE A 409 -6.88 15.42 -20.03
C PHE A 409 -5.68 14.50 -19.88
N VAL A 410 -4.49 15.12 -19.84
CA VAL A 410 -3.23 14.43 -19.60
C VAL A 410 -2.56 15.03 -18.39
N CYS A 411 -1.88 14.22 -17.59
CA CYS A 411 -1.08 14.66 -16.46
C CYS A 411 0.25 13.92 -16.41
N TYR A 412 1.30 14.65 -16.10
CA TYR A 412 2.64 14.14 -15.80
C TYR A 412 3.41 15.14 -14.93
N HIS A 413 4.58 14.77 -14.45
CA HIS A 413 5.29 15.57 -13.45
C HIS A 413 6.18 16.66 -14.07
N ARG A 414 7.23 16.31 -14.85
CA ARG A 414 8.19 17.27 -15.40
C ARG A 414 7.59 18.11 -16.53
N PRO A 415 7.59 19.44 -16.45
CA PRO A 415 6.90 20.27 -17.44
C PRO A 415 7.62 20.36 -18.80
N ALA A 416 6.87 20.15 -19.88
CA ALA A 416 7.32 20.43 -21.23
C ALA A 416 7.37 21.96 -21.51
N TRP A 417 6.46 22.73 -20.85
CA TRP A 417 6.30 24.16 -21.01
C TRP A 417 6.30 24.87 -19.65
N GLY A 418 7.44 24.83 -18.96
CA GLY A 418 7.57 25.26 -17.58
C GLY A 418 7.69 26.78 -17.39
N SER A 419 7.65 27.17 -16.12
CA SER A 419 7.75 28.57 -15.65
C SER A 419 9.14 29.20 -15.78
N GLY A 420 10.15 28.42 -16.11
CA GLY A 420 11.54 28.87 -16.14
C GLY A 420 12.27 28.74 -14.80
N VAL A 421 11.65 28.22 -13.77
CA VAL A 421 12.30 27.92 -12.48
C VAL A 421 13.35 26.81 -12.62
N LYS A 422 13.05 25.82 -13.45
CA LYS A 422 13.96 24.76 -13.90
C LYS A 422 13.95 24.71 -15.44
N GLU A 423 14.80 23.86 -16.00
CA GLU A 423 14.79 23.57 -17.44
C GLU A 423 13.52 22.83 -17.85
N ASP A 424 13.01 23.19 -19.03
CA ASP A 424 11.86 22.51 -19.63
C ASP A 424 12.23 21.10 -20.08
N ALA A 425 11.31 20.14 -19.98
CA ALA A 425 11.47 18.79 -20.48
C ALA A 425 11.30 18.75 -22.02
N ILE A 426 12.37 19.09 -22.74
CA ILE A 426 12.38 19.17 -24.21
C ILE A 426 12.12 17.80 -24.86
N ASP A 427 12.50 16.71 -24.20
CA ASP A 427 12.21 15.35 -24.62
C ASP A 427 10.68 15.08 -24.66
N ILE A 428 9.94 15.53 -23.64
CA ILE A 428 8.48 15.44 -23.61
C ILE A 428 7.85 16.33 -24.70
N ARG A 429 8.36 17.54 -24.87
CA ARG A 429 7.90 18.46 -25.90
C ARG A 429 8.04 17.84 -27.30
N ARG A 430 9.13 17.16 -27.57
CA ARG A 430 9.39 16.50 -28.84
C ARG A 430 8.53 15.25 -29.06
N GLU A 431 8.41 14.39 -28.04
CA GLU A 431 7.81 13.05 -28.18
C GLU A 431 6.28 13.07 -28.01
N TRP A 432 5.74 13.90 -27.09
CA TRP A 432 4.34 13.82 -26.69
C TRP A 432 3.47 15.01 -27.12
N SER A 433 4.00 16.25 -27.13
CA SER A 433 3.21 17.42 -27.50
C SER A 433 2.55 17.31 -28.89
N PRO A 434 3.22 16.78 -29.93
CA PRO A 434 2.58 16.57 -31.23
C PRO A 434 1.40 15.58 -31.20
N LEU A 435 1.43 14.59 -30.31
CA LEU A 435 0.32 13.66 -30.11
C LEU A 435 -0.87 14.36 -29.43
N PHE A 436 -0.61 15.18 -28.41
CA PHE A 436 -1.67 15.97 -27.76
C PHE A 436 -2.38 16.92 -28.73
N GLU A 437 -1.60 17.57 -29.59
CA GLU A 437 -2.11 18.46 -30.63
C GLU A 437 -2.95 17.69 -31.68
N LYS A 438 -2.41 16.61 -32.21
CA LYS A 438 -3.07 15.73 -33.20
C LYS A 438 -4.40 15.20 -32.68
N HIS A 439 -4.43 14.77 -31.44
CA HIS A 439 -5.59 14.16 -30.81
C HIS A 439 -6.46 15.16 -30.04
N LYS A 440 -6.20 16.48 -30.16
CA LYS A 440 -6.99 17.56 -29.57
C LYS A 440 -7.21 17.41 -28.06
N VAL A 441 -6.15 17.06 -27.30
CA VAL A 441 -6.19 17.03 -25.83
C VAL A 441 -6.59 18.41 -25.32
N ASP A 442 -7.55 18.49 -24.41
CA ASP A 442 -8.12 19.76 -23.94
C ASP A 442 -7.14 20.54 -23.07
N ALA A 443 -6.50 19.87 -22.12
CA ALA A 443 -5.42 20.43 -21.31
C ALA A 443 -4.45 19.35 -20.81
N VAL A 444 -3.23 19.80 -20.50
CA VAL A 444 -2.17 19.04 -19.89
C VAL A 444 -1.80 19.67 -18.56
N PHE A 445 -1.71 18.87 -17.50
CA PHE A 445 -1.30 19.31 -16.17
C PHE A 445 0.13 18.89 -15.90
N GLU A 446 0.97 19.85 -15.53
CA GLU A 446 2.41 19.73 -15.31
C GLU A 446 2.77 20.18 -13.89
N ASN A 447 3.92 19.74 -13.34
CA ASN A 447 4.30 19.93 -11.93
C ASN A 447 5.80 20.24 -11.77
N ASP A 448 6.46 19.84 -10.67
CA ASP A 448 7.92 19.85 -10.42
C ASP A 448 8.58 21.21 -10.11
N HIS A 449 8.07 22.32 -10.60
CA HIS A 449 8.74 23.62 -10.45
C HIS A 449 8.41 24.37 -9.17
N HIS A 450 7.42 23.94 -8.38
CA HIS A 450 6.96 24.51 -7.10
C HIS A 450 6.46 25.96 -7.23
N VAL A 451 5.81 26.27 -8.32
CA VAL A 451 5.14 27.56 -8.60
C VAL A 451 3.87 27.29 -9.40
N TYR A 452 3.06 28.30 -9.61
CA TYR A 452 1.96 28.26 -10.57
C TYR A 452 2.40 28.78 -11.94
N LYS A 453 1.87 28.16 -13.01
CA LYS A 453 1.95 28.70 -14.38
C LYS A 453 0.72 28.35 -15.20
N ARG A 454 0.42 29.19 -16.19
CA ARG A 454 -0.51 28.93 -17.27
C ARG A 454 0.05 29.44 -18.60
N THR A 455 -0.04 28.61 -19.64
CA THR A 455 0.38 28.99 -20.99
C THR A 455 -0.77 29.59 -21.79
N HIS A 456 -0.45 30.25 -22.91
CA HIS A 456 -1.39 30.29 -24.04
C HIS A 456 -1.65 28.86 -24.53
N PRO A 457 -2.75 28.59 -25.26
CA PRO A 457 -2.87 27.35 -25.99
C PRO A 457 -1.78 27.23 -27.05
N ILE A 458 -1.09 26.12 -27.11
CA ILE A 458 0.12 25.91 -27.92
C ILE A 458 -0.14 24.86 -29.00
N ARG A 459 0.33 25.16 -30.23
CA ARG A 459 0.39 24.21 -31.32
C ARG A 459 1.65 24.45 -32.14
N GLY A 460 2.44 23.40 -32.39
CA GLY A 460 3.71 23.52 -33.11
C GLY A 460 4.73 24.44 -32.44
N GLY A 461 4.61 24.67 -31.13
CA GLY A 461 5.47 25.58 -30.37
C GLY A 461 4.99 27.02 -30.32
N GLU A 462 3.94 27.36 -31.05
CA GLU A 462 3.41 28.73 -31.17
C GLU A 462 2.01 28.84 -30.53
N ARG A 463 1.59 30.06 -30.22
CA ARG A 463 0.23 30.37 -29.73
C ARG A 463 -0.81 30.03 -30.80
N ASP A 464 -1.77 29.18 -30.44
CA ASP A 464 -2.95 28.89 -31.26
C ASP A 464 -4.19 28.82 -30.35
N ASP A 465 -4.90 29.94 -30.26
CA ASP A 465 -6.08 30.08 -29.38
C ASP A 465 -7.23 29.17 -29.78
N LYS A 466 -7.28 28.71 -31.02
CA LYS A 466 -8.33 27.84 -31.55
C LYS A 466 -8.03 26.37 -31.34
N ASP A 467 -6.90 25.90 -31.85
CA ASP A 467 -6.56 24.48 -31.93
C ASP A 467 -5.35 24.08 -31.06
N GLY A 468 -4.81 24.99 -30.26
CA GLY A 468 -3.69 24.75 -29.35
C GLY A 468 -4.09 24.02 -28.07
N VAL A 469 -3.16 23.27 -27.49
CA VAL A 469 -3.27 22.59 -26.20
C VAL A 469 -2.91 23.54 -25.07
N LEU A 470 -3.72 23.55 -24.00
CA LEU A 470 -3.47 24.38 -22.81
C LEU A 470 -2.59 23.60 -21.83
N TYR A 471 -1.52 24.22 -21.30
CA TYR A 471 -0.66 23.65 -20.26
C TYR A 471 -0.79 24.47 -18.97
N LEU A 472 -1.07 23.79 -17.85
CA LEU A 472 -1.31 24.39 -16.54
C LEU A 472 -0.53 23.65 -15.46
N GLY A 473 -0.22 24.32 -14.36
CA GLY A 473 0.32 23.69 -13.16
C GLY A 473 1.64 24.25 -12.68
N ASP A 474 2.69 23.49 -12.76
CA ASP A 474 4.06 23.57 -12.24
C ASP A 474 4.22 23.21 -10.76
N GLY A 475 3.18 22.63 -10.12
CA GLY A 475 3.24 21.88 -8.85
C GLY A 475 3.66 22.70 -7.63
N ALA A 476 2.68 23.09 -6.83
CA ALA A 476 2.94 23.75 -5.55
C ALA A 476 1.79 23.49 -4.57
N TRP A 477 1.38 22.23 -4.42
CA TRP A 477 0.28 21.91 -3.52
C TRP A 477 0.66 22.18 -2.05
N GLY A 478 1.64 21.48 -1.51
CA GLY A 478 2.03 21.59 -0.11
C GLY A 478 3.55 21.67 0.11
N VAL A 479 4.26 22.27 -0.81
CA VAL A 479 5.72 22.42 -0.76
C VAL A 479 6.16 23.84 -0.48
N LYS A 480 7.42 24.01 -0.11
CA LYS A 480 8.06 25.32 -0.12
C LYS A 480 8.09 25.84 -1.57
N ILE A 481 7.41 26.96 -1.82
CA ILE A 481 7.39 27.61 -3.11
C ILE A 481 8.79 28.14 -3.50
N ARG A 482 9.03 28.21 -4.81
CA ARG A 482 10.22 28.84 -5.40
C ARG A 482 9.86 30.20 -5.97
N GLU A 483 10.87 31.03 -6.19
CA GLU A 483 10.70 32.31 -6.84
C GLU A 483 10.55 32.13 -8.36
N VAL A 484 9.51 32.69 -8.92
CA VAL A 484 9.35 32.80 -10.38
C VAL A 484 10.42 33.77 -10.92
N PRO A 485 11.17 33.42 -11.98
CA PRO A 485 12.17 34.30 -12.58
C PRO A 485 11.55 35.66 -12.97
N LYS A 486 12.28 36.76 -12.72
CA LYS A 486 11.78 38.10 -13.02
C LYS A 486 11.47 38.32 -14.52
N ASP A 487 12.18 37.62 -15.37
CA ASP A 487 12.05 37.61 -16.81
C ASP A 487 11.10 36.55 -17.38
N TRP A 488 10.26 35.91 -16.56
CA TRP A 488 9.35 34.87 -17.00
C TRP A 488 8.49 35.28 -18.22
N LYS A 489 8.16 36.56 -18.35
CA LYS A 489 7.43 37.13 -19.49
C LYS A 489 8.21 37.05 -20.82
N SER A 490 9.52 36.80 -20.80
CA SER A 490 10.30 36.56 -22.02
C SER A 490 9.95 35.23 -22.67
N ARG A 491 9.32 34.32 -21.91
CA ARG A 491 8.76 33.05 -22.42
C ARG A 491 7.42 33.33 -23.07
N SER A 492 7.43 33.52 -24.39
CA SER A 492 6.25 33.96 -25.19
C SER A 492 5.01 33.04 -25.01
N TYR A 493 5.19 31.82 -24.57
CA TYR A 493 4.10 30.87 -24.31
C TYR A 493 3.40 31.10 -22.96
N LEU A 494 3.99 31.81 -21.99
CA LEU A 494 3.39 32.02 -20.67
C LEU A 494 2.38 33.17 -20.67
N VAL A 495 1.25 32.95 -20.03
CA VAL A 495 0.24 34.01 -19.73
C VAL A 495 0.37 34.45 -18.29
N GLU A 496 0.60 33.49 -17.36
CA GLU A 496 0.68 33.77 -15.94
C GLU A 496 1.74 32.86 -15.31
N ALA A 497 2.48 33.37 -14.33
CA ALA A 497 3.35 32.64 -13.46
C ALA A 497 3.43 33.28 -12.07
N ARG A 498 3.25 32.52 -11.00
CA ARG A 498 3.21 33.02 -9.60
C ARG A 498 3.89 32.07 -8.62
N SER A 499 4.57 32.65 -7.65
CA SER A 499 5.13 31.96 -6.48
C SER A 499 4.05 31.79 -5.40
N VAL A 500 3.22 30.74 -5.51
CA VAL A 500 2.08 30.52 -4.61
C VAL A 500 1.72 29.04 -4.50
N ASN A 501 1.38 28.58 -3.27
CA ASN A 501 0.79 27.26 -3.09
C ASN A 501 -0.65 27.25 -3.62
N HIS A 502 -1.00 26.23 -4.41
CA HIS A 502 -2.27 26.19 -5.11
C HIS A 502 -2.73 24.77 -5.49
N LEU A 503 -4.00 24.70 -5.78
CA LEU A 503 -4.60 23.66 -6.62
C LEU A 503 -5.34 24.31 -7.79
N ILE A 504 -5.64 23.53 -8.82
CA ILE A 504 -6.45 23.96 -9.95
C ILE A 504 -7.76 23.17 -9.92
N LYS A 505 -8.88 23.88 -9.90
CA LYS A 505 -10.22 23.31 -10.10
C LYS A 505 -10.57 23.39 -11.57
N VAL A 506 -11.03 22.28 -12.12
CA VAL A 506 -11.55 22.19 -13.48
C VAL A 506 -13.05 21.93 -13.42
N THR A 507 -13.85 22.87 -13.92
CA THR A 507 -15.30 22.73 -14.05
C THR A 507 -15.61 22.39 -15.50
N MET A 508 -16.29 21.27 -15.73
CA MET A 508 -16.69 20.80 -17.04
C MET A 508 -18.12 21.25 -17.35
N THR A 509 -18.31 21.83 -18.52
CA THR A 509 -19.62 22.25 -19.02
C THR A 509 -19.95 21.57 -20.35
N GLY A 510 -21.18 21.68 -20.80
CA GLY A 510 -21.59 21.17 -22.13
C GLY A 510 -20.80 21.83 -23.25
N SER A 511 -20.45 23.10 -23.11
CA SER A 511 -19.75 23.91 -24.12
C SER A 511 -18.21 23.92 -23.95
N GLY A 512 -17.67 23.58 -22.76
CA GLY A 512 -16.23 23.67 -22.53
C GLY A 512 -15.80 23.46 -21.10
N PHE A 513 -14.84 24.26 -20.66
CA PHE A 513 -14.16 24.15 -19.36
C PHE A 513 -13.92 25.51 -18.74
N ALA A 514 -14.02 25.58 -17.41
CA ALA A 514 -13.44 26.66 -16.61
C ALA A 514 -12.29 26.07 -15.78
N TYR A 515 -11.15 26.74 -15.77
CA TYR A 515 -9.98 26.44 -14.99
C TYR A 515 -9.77 27.57 -13.98
N GLU A 516 -9.67 27.23 -12.71
CA GLU A 516 -9.53 28.18 -11.61
C GLU A 516 -8.38 27.73 -10.70
N ALA A 517 -7.32 28.53 -10.64
CA ALA A 517 -6.21 28.32 -9.73
C ALA A 517 -6.49 29.03 -8.41
N MET A 518 -6.44 28.30 -7.30
CA MET A 518 -6.80 28.81 -5.99
C MET A 518 -5.86 28.39 -4.87
N THR A 519 -5.78 29.25 -3.86
CA THR A 519 -5.02 29.01 -2.63
C THR A 519 -5.79 28.09 -1.68
N ALA A 520 -5.14 27.63 -0.59
CA ALA A 520 -5.78 26.87 0.48
C ALA A 520 -6.95 27.64 1.14
N ALA A 521 -6.89 28.98 1.19
CA ALA A 521 -7.97 29.84 1.67
C ALA A 521 -9.18 29.89 0.72
N GLY A 522 -9.02 29.44 -0.53
CA GLY A 522 -10.06 29.48 -1.56
C GLY A 522 -10.05 30.77 -2.40
N GLU A 523 -9.02 31.58 -2.28
CA GLU A 523 -8.84 32.74 -3.15
C GLU A 523 -8.45 32.27 -4.55
N VAL A 524 -9.28 32.57 -5.54
CA VAL A 524 -9.00 32.32 -6.96
C VAL A 524 -8.13 33.49 -7.47
N PHE A 525 -6.89 33.20 -7.80
CA PHE A 525 -5.91 34.22 -8.21
C PHE A 525 -5.64 34.24 -9.72
N ASP A 526 -6.01 33.19 -10.43
CA ASP A 526 -5.99 33.12 -11.90
C ASP A 526 -7.09 32.18 -12.40
N GLY A 527 -7.57 32.42 -13.61
CA GLY A 527 -8.58 31.59 -14.23
C GLY A 527 -8.71 31.81 -15.74
N THR A 528 -9.23 30.81 -16.42
CA THR A 528 -9.52 30.87 -17.86
C THR A 528 -10.67 29.97 -18.23
N LYS A 529 -11.39 30.33 -19.30
CA LYS A 529 -12.43 29.48 -19.89
C LYS A 529 -12.02 29.07 -21.29
N ARG A 530 -12.30 27.82 -21.63
CA ARG A 530 -12.00 27.29 -22.96
C ARG A 530 -13.20 26.55 -23.52
N PRO A 531 -13.53 26.72 -24.81
CA PRO A 531 -14.52 25.88 -25.48
C PRO A 531 -14.00 24.45 -25.60
N ARG A 532 -14.90 23.50 -25.63
CA ARG A 532 -14.60 22.11 -25.97
C ARG A 532 -14.07 22.02 -27.40
N ARG A 533 -13.06 21.21 -27.61
CA ARG A 533 -12.36 21.07 -28.89
C ARG A 533 -12.92 19.95 -29.79
N ARG A 534 -13.90 19.17 -29.29
CA ARG A 534 -14.52 18.00 -29.97
C ARG A 534 -16.04 18.02 -29.94
#